data_4c633783404c0b54e189c96f173974f6
#
_entry.id   4c633783404c0b54e189c96f173974f6
#
_cell.length_a   1.000
_cell.length_b   1.000
_cell.length_c   1.000
_cell.angle_alpha   90.00
_cell.angle_beta   90.00
_cell.angle_gamma   90.00
#
_symmetry.space_group_name_H-M   'P 1'
#
loop_
_entity.id
_entity.type
_entity.pdbx_description
1 polymer ?
#
loop_
_entity_poly.entity_id
_entity_poly.type
_entity_poly.pdbx_seq_one_letter_code
_entity_poly.pdbx_strand_id
1 'polypeptide(L)' 'IHITADVGKGGLIVVNVLDQKGEILVSSEGIKNSCTEFKLNFGPQYNNLKGSKCRIQFIINRAKIYSFMTR' A
#
# COMPACT_ATOMS: atom_id res chain seq x y z
N ILE A 1 7.02 1.75 -2.97
CA ILE A 1 6.30 2.53 -1.96
C ILE A 1 6.74 2.07 -0.57
N HIS A 2 7.10 3.02 0.27
CA HIS A 2 7.44 2.77 1.66
C HIS A 2 6.39 3.42 2.55
N ILE A 3 6.06 2.78 3.65
CA ILE A 3 5.03 3.25 4.56
C ILE A 3 5.52 3.22 6.01
N THR A 4 5.13 4.22 6.78
CA THR A 4 5.30 4.26 8.22
C THR A 4 3.90 4.31 8.85
N ALA A 5 3.58 3.34 9.67
CA ALA A 5 2.24 3.19 10.20
C ALA A 5 2.22 2.50 11.56
N ASP A 6 1.16 2.78 12.31
CA ASP A 6 0.80 2.03 13.52
C ASP A 6 -0.39 1.13 13.21
N VAL A 7 -0.27 -0.14 13.55
CA VAL A 7 -1.34 -1.11 13.36
C VAL A 7 -1.73 -1.68 14.72
N GLY A 8 -2.95 -1.44 15.12
CA GLY A 8 -3.49 -1.94 16.38
C GLY A 8 -3.77 -3.44 16.32
N LYS A 9 -4.07 -4.01 17.49
CA LYS A 9 -4.39 -5.43 17.58
C LYS A 9 -5.59 -5.76 16.71
N GLY A 10 -5.44 -6.74 15.82
CA GLY A 10 -6.46 -7.11 14.85
C GLY A 10 -6.61 -6.14 13.69
N GLY A 11 -5.69 -5.16 13.60
CA GLY A 11 -5.72 -4.19 12.51
C GLY A 11 -5.10 -4.71 11.25
N LEU A 12 -5.31 -3.97 10.17
CA LEU A 12 -4.82 -4.34 8.85
C LEU A 12 -4.71 -3.10 7.97
N ILE A 13 -3.63 -3.03 7.20
CA ILE A 13 -3.48 -2.04 6.13
C ILE A 13 -3.21 -2.78 4.84
N VAL A 14 -3.97 -2.48 3.80
CA VAL A 14 -3.72 -2.96 2.44
C VAL A 14 -3.62 -1.75 1.54
N VAL A 15 -2.64 -1.75 0.65
CA VAL A 15 -2.45 -0.69 -0.33
C VAL A 15 -2.73 -1.25 -1.72
N ASN A 16 -3.69 -0.64 -2.41
CA ASN A 16 -4.04 -1.01 -3.76
C ASN A 16 -3.53 0.03 -4.74
N VAL A 17 -3.03 -0.42 -5.88
CA VAL A 17 -2.71 0.47 -7.00
C VAL A 17 -3.81 0.30 -8.02
N LEU A 18 -4.47 1.41 -8.35
CA LEU A 18 -5.63 1.43 -9.23
C LEU A 18 -5.26 2.10 -10.56
N ASP A 19 -5.98 1.73 -11.62
CA ASP A 19 -5.90 2.47 -12.88
C ASP A 19 -6.74 3.75 -12.79
N GLN A 20 -6.80 4.50 -13.89
CA GLN A 20 -7.55 5.75 -13.93
C GLN A 20 -9.06 5.55 -13.83
N LYS A 21 -9.54 4.33 -14.12
CA LYS A 21 -10.95 3.98 -14.02
C LYS A 21 -11.34 3.49 -12.63
N GLY A 22 -10.35 3.30 -11.74
CA GLY A 22 -10.59 2.82 -10.39
C GLY A 22 -10.52 1.31 -10.23
N GLU A 23 -10.07 0.59 -11.25
CA GLU A 23 -9.87 -0.84 -11.16
C GLU A 23 -8.54 -1.18 -10.48
N ILE A 24 -8.54 -2.19 -9.63
CA ILE A 24 -7.34 -2.62 -8.91
C ILE A 24 -6.40 -3.34 -9.88
N LEU A 25 -5.19 -2.81 -10.02
CA LEU A 25 -4.15 -3.42 -10.85
C LEU A 25 -3.29 -4.39 -10.05
N VAL A 26 -2.86 -3.97 -8.86
CA VAL A 26 -2.11 -4.79 -7.92
C VAL A 26 -2.47 -4.38 -6.50
N SER A 27 -2.25 -5.30 -5.56
CA SER A 27 -2.46 -5.04 -4.13
C SER A 27 -1.22 -5.45 -3.35
N SER A 28 -0.92 -4.72 -2.29
CA SER A 28 0.17 -5.07 -1.38
C SER A 28 -0.23 -6.26 -0.50
N GLU A 29 0.76 -6.87 0.13
CA GLU A 29 0.49 -7.78 1.23
C GLU A 29 -0.14 -7.00 2.38
N GLY A 30 -0.97 -7.68 3.16
CA GLY A 30 -1.58 -7.07 4.35
C GLY A 30 -0.53 -6.74 5.40
N ILE A 31 -0.55 -5.51 5.91
CA ILE A 31 0.33 -5.08 6.99
C ILE A 31 -0.44 -5.24 8.29
N LYS A 32 0.01 -6.15 9.14
CA LYS A 32 -0.65 -6.49 10.40
C LYS A 32 0.06 -5.95 11.63
N ASN A 33 1.26 -5.41 11.46
CA ASN A 33 2.09 -4.90 12.54
C ASN A 33 2.56 -3.50 12.23
N SER A 34 2.79 -2.72 13.28
CA SER A 34 3.36 -1.37 13.12
C SER A 34 4.73 -1.45 12.44
N CYS A 35 5.04 -0.47 11.62
CA CYS A 35 6.26 -0.45 10.82
C CYS A 35 6.76 0.96 10.59
N THR A 36 8.04 1.07 10.29
CA THR A 36 8.70 2.34 9.94
C THR A 36 9.41 2.15 8.61
N GLU A 37 9.12 3.00 7.65
CA GLU A 37 9.70 2.95 6.30
C GLU A 37 9.68 1.56 5.68
N PHE A 38 8.58 0.83 5.90
CA PHE A 38 8.44 -0.53 5.41
C PHE A 38 8.17 -0.52 3.90
N LYS A 39 8.97 -1.26 3.15
CA LYS A 39 8.78 -1.39 1.71
C LYS A 39 7.62 -2.33 1.42
N LEU A 40 6.60 -1.82 0.73
CA LEU A 40 5.44 -2.62 0.35
C LEU A 40 5.79 -3.59 -0.77
N ASN A 41 5.26 -4.80 -0.66
CA ASN A 41 5.45 -5.83 -1.68
C ASN A 41 4.15 -6.00 -2.48
N PHE A 42 4.21 -5.64 -3.75
CA PHE A 42 3.09 -5.77 -4.68
C PHE A 42 3.26 -6.94 -5.65
N GLY A 43 4.36 -7.67 -5.53
CA GLY A 43 4.68 -8.75 -6.46
C GLY A 43 5.34 -8.24 -7.75
N PRO A 44 5.72 -9.16 -8.65
CA PRO A 44 6.49 -8.78 -9.85
C PRO A 44 5.71 -7.92 -10.84
N GLN A 45 4.39 -7.97 -10.82
CA GLN A 45 3.55 -7.20 -11.74
C GLN A 45 3.65 -5.70 -11.51
N TYR A 46 4.06 -5.28 -10.31
CA TYR A 46 4.22 -3.87 -9.99
C TYR A 46 5.25 -3.19 -10.91
N ASN A 47 6.27 -3.92 -11.32
CA ASN A 47 7.32 -3.36 -12.18
C ASN A 47 6.78 -2.96 -13.56
N ASN A 48 5.70 -3.59 -14.01
CA ASN A 48 5.07 -3.27 -15.29
C ASN A 48 4.27 -1.96 -15.24
N LEU A 49 4.04 -1.43 -14.04
CA LEU A 49 3.26 -0.22 -13.85
C LEU A 49 4.10 1.05 -13.78
N LYS A 50 5.43 0.93 -13.80
CA LYS A 50 6.33 2.09 -13.77
C LYS A 50 6.09 2.97 -14.98
N GLY A 51 5.92 4.27 -14.73
CA GLY A 51 5.63 5.23 -15.77
C GLY A 51 4.16 5.37 -16.12
N SER A 52 3.30 4.50 -15.60
CA SER A 52 1.86 4.61 -15.80
C SER A 52 1.25 5.54 -14.76
N LYS A 53 0.18 6.23 -15.14
CA LYS A 53 -0.58 7.05 -14.21
C LYS A 53 -1.49 6.15 -13.41
N CYS A 54 -1.24 6.05 -12.11
CA CYS A 54 -1.99 5.19 -11.22
C CYS A 54 -2.49 5.98 -10.02
N ARG A 55 -3.54 5.46 -9.39
CA ARG A 55 -4.05 5.97 -8.13
C ARG A 55 -3.68 4.99 -7.04
N ILE A 56 -3.49 5.49 -5.82
CA ILE A 56 -3.17 4.66 -4.67
C ILE A 56 -4.35 4.72 -3.71
N GLN A 57 -4.83 3.55 -3.31
CA GLN A 57 -5.91 3.42 -2.35
C GLN A 57 -5.40 2.72 -1.11
N PHE A 58 -5.64 3.33 0.05
CA PHE A 58 -5.29 2.73 1.33
C PHE A 58 -6.56 2.17 1.97
N ILE A 59 -6.54 0.89 2.30
CA ILE A 59 -7.60 0.25 3.08
C ILE A 59 -7.04 0.09 4.49
N ILE A 60 -7.61 0.84 5.44
CA ILE A 60 -7.09 0.94 6.80
C ILE A 60 -8.16 0.48 7.77
N ASN A 61 -7.82 -0.50 8.61
CA ASN A 61 -8.69 -1.00 9.65
C ASN A 61 -7.90 -1.08 10.96
N ARG A 62 -8.34 -0.33 11.97
CA ARG A 62 -7.70 -0.26 13.30
C ARG A 62 -6.22 0.09 13.20
N ALA A 63 -5.90 1.05 12.34
CA ALA A 63 -4.53 1.43 12.05
C ALA A 63 -4.45 2.91 11.68
N LYS A 64 -3.23 3.47 11.73
CA LYS A 64 -2.96 4.85 11.31
C LYS A 64 -1.73 4.86 10.42
N ILE A 65 -1.80 5.62 9.34
CA ILE A 65 -0.66 5.85 8.47
C ILE A 65 -0.11 7.23 8.78
N TYR A 66 1.19 7.31 9.11
CA TYR A 66 1.86 8.58 9.39
C TYR A 66 2.49 9.17 8.15
N SER A 67 3.04 8.34 7.29
CA SER A 67 3.65 8.81 6.06
C SER A 67 3.78 7.66 5.05
N PHE A 68 3.90 8.04 3.78
CA PHE A 68 4.27 7.11 2.74
C PHE A 68 5.17 7.82 1.74
N MET A 69 6.03 7.04 1.08
CA MET A 69 6.92 7.55 0.05
C MET A 69 6.86 6.65 -1.18
N THR A 70 6.79 7.29 -2.34
CA THR A 70 6.80 6.60 -3.63
C THR A 70 8.22 6.64 -4.19
N ARG A 71 8.97 5.56 -4.01
CA ARG A 71 10.33 5.46 -4.56
C ARG A 71 10.47 4.22 -5.41
#